data_b8d4e278289c23a32136b2a260369814
#
_entry.id   b8d4e278289c23a32136b2a260369814
#
_cell.length_a   1.000
_cell.length_b   1.000
_cell.length_c   1.000
_cell.angle_alpha   90.00
_cell.angle_beta   90.00
_cell.angle_gamma   90.00
#
_symmetry.space_group_name_H-M   'P 1'
#
loop_
_entity.id
_entity.type
_entity.pdbx_description
1 polymer ?
#
loop_
_entity_poly.entity_id
_entity_poly.type
_entity_poly.pdbx_seq_one_letter_code
_entity_poly.pdbx_strand_id
1 'polypeptide(L)'
;MRKWAIGLFLLMSACFLPRAQTTSSVVRAGVRPPDFMFAGQQDSAGTPHGRYLGRFKVTYYWAVDEAEYPTSRSSPIYLADGQLLGRFSAAFVKAFRVEAAASLKDGRRISYLKKANRAKVVDKFLGCGGYTLTELKSIAVDPRLIPLGSVVYIPQAENVSVDGQALGGVFYAHDVGSAIKGKHIDVFVGRKQNMDAFTSAGMGSASGVDVYILE
;
A
#
# COMPACT_ATOMS: atom_id res chain seq x y z
N MET A 1 10.85 -28.30 15.52
CA MET A 1 9.76 -27.36 15.88
C MET A 1 10.36 -25.95 15.89
N ARG A 2 10.28 -25.25 14.79
CA ARG A 2 10.79 -23.85 14.68
C ARG A 2 9.64 -22.90 15.04
N LYS A 3 9.80 -22.18 16.14
CA LYS A 3 8.86 -21.14 16.58
C LYS A 3 9.02 -19.93 15.65
N TRP A 4 8.01 -19.66 14.84
CA TRP A 4 7.90 -18.44 14.07
C TRP A 4 7.47 -17.32 15.01
N ALA A 5 8.35 -16.35 15.24
CA ALA A 5 7.99 -15.12 15.93
C ALA A 5 7.14 -14.28 14.98
N ILE A 6 5.83 -14.26 15.24
CA ILE A 6 4.89 -13.33 14.59
C ILE A 6 5.19 -11.95 15.17
N GLY A 7 5.93 -11.15 14.40
CA GLY A 7 6.13 -9.73 14.72
C GLY A 7 4.79 -9.01 14.61
N LEU A 8 4.23 -8.62 15.74
CA LEU A 8 3.01 -7.83 15.86
C LEU A 8 3.31 -6.40 15.43
N PHE A 9 3.13 -6.08 14.14
CA PHE A 9 3.24 -4.72 13.63
C PHE A 9 1.88 -4.04 13.64
N LEU A 10 1.71 -3.10 14.56
CA LEU A 10 0.55 -2.21 14.62
C LEU A 10 0.72 -1.10 13.55
N LEU A 11 0.18 -1.32 12.35
CA LEU A 11 0.06 -0.29 11.32
C LEU A 11 -0.98 0.76 11.75
N MET A 12 -0.48 1.91 12.19
CA MET A 12 -1.30 3.05 12.54
C MET A 12 -1.22 4.11 11.42
N SER A 13 -2.15 4.13 10.48
CA SER A 13 -2.29 5.24 9.53
C SER A 13 -3.01 6.42 10.19
N ALA A 14 -2.26 7.47 10.54
CA ALA A 14 -2.81 8.73 10.99
C ALA A 14 -2.59 9.78 9.88
N CYS A 15 -3.58 10.00 9.02
CA CYS A 15 -3.60 11.11 8.10
C CYS A 15 -3.97 12.40 8.85
N PHE A 16 -2.99 13.25 9.08
CA PHE A 16 -3.20 14.63 9.52
C PHE A 16 -3.40 15.51 8.28
N LEU A 17 -4.57 16.11 8.14
CA LEU A 17 -4.81 17.15 7.13
C LEU A 17 -4.40 18.51 7.72
N PRO A 18 -3.61 19.32 7.04
CA PRO A 18 -3.52 20.73 7.34
C PRO A 18 -4.84 21.41 6.98
N ARG A 19 -5.29 22.29 7.85
CA ARG A 19 -6.51 23.09 7.71
C ARG A 19 -6.33 24.07 6.55
N ALA A 20 -6.92 23.78 5.40
CA ALA A 20 -6.94 24.70 4.26
C ALA A 20 -7.97 25.80 4.51
N GLN A 21 -7.52 27.05 4.33
CA GLN A 21 -8.37 28.21 4.24
C GLN A 21 -9.18 28.15 2.93
N THR A 22 -10.47 28.44 3.07
CA THR A 22 -11.42 28.56 1.99
C THR A 22 -11.08 29.70 1.04
N THR A 23 -10.87 29.39 -0.24
CA THR A 23 -11.19 30.28 -1.35
C THR A 23 -11.92 29.48 -2.43
N SER A 24 -12.97 30.12 -2.90
CA SER A 24 -14.05 29.68 -3.77
C SER A 24 -13.61 29.21 -5.15
N SER A 25 -14.39 28.23 -5.65
CA SER A 25 -14.76 27.93 -7.04
C SER A 25 -13.66 27.68 -8.10
N VAL A 26 -13.66 26.49 -8.67
CA VAL A 26 -14.07 26.20 -10.07
C VAL A 26 -14.13 24.68 -10.26
N VAL A 27 -15.31 24.16 -10.59
CA VAL A 27 -15.51 22.81 -11.10
C VAL A 27 -14.76 22.69 -12.44
N ARG A 28 -13.78 21.82 -12.51
CA ARG A 28 -13.21 21.35 -13.77
C ARG A 28 -13.40 19.84 -13.90
N ALA A 29 -14.06 19.52 -15.01
CA ALA A 29 -14.35 18.20 -15.52
C ALA A 29 -13.11 17.28 -15.57
N GLY A 30 -13.39 15.97 -15.46
CA GLY A 30 -12.47 14.86 -15.44
C GLY A 30 -11.28 14.98 -16.38
N VAL A 31 -10.10 14.96 -15.80
CA VAL A 31 -8.87 14.71 -16.51
C VAL A 31 -8.55 13.22 -16.30
N ARG A 32 -8.64 12.45 -17.40
CA ARG A 32 -8.02 11.12 -17.47
C ARG A 32 -6.53 11.31 -17.17
N PRO A 33 -5.90 10.43 -16.36
CA PRO A 33 -4.45 10.46 -16.25
C PRO A 33 -3.86 10.23 -17.65
N PRO A 34 -2.91 11.04 -18.10
CA PRO A 34 -2.24 10.81 -19.37
C PRO A 34 -1.50 9.47 -19.32
N ASP A 35 -1.60 8.70 -20.41
CA ASP A 35 -0.71 7.59 -20.69
C ASP A 35 0.72 8.17 -20.80
N PHE A 36 1.47 8.18 -19.73
CA PHE A 36 2.85 8.61 -19.72
C PHE A 36 3.70 7.54 -20.42
N MET A 37 3.93 7.73 -21.71
CA MET A 37 5.12 7.19 -22.38
C MET A 37 6.31 7.97 -21.81
N PHE A 38 7.08 7.32 -20.91
CA PHE A 38 8.38 7.84 -20.48
C PHE A 38 9.39 7.68 -21.61
N ALA A 39 9.53 8.70 -22.43
CA ALA A 39 10.76 8.93 -23.17
C ALA A 39 11.72 9.70 -22.24
N GLY A 40 12.17 9.06 -21.17
CA GLY A 40 13.19 9.58 -20.28
C GLY A 40 14.56 9.26 -20.84
N GLN A 41 15.45 10.25 -20.91
CA GLN A 41 16.86 10.09 -21.23
C GLN A 41 17.47 9.03 -20.30
N GLN A 42 17.91 7.92 -20.87
CA GLN A 42 18.68 6.89 -20.17
C GLN A 42 20.16 7.26 -20.32
N ASP A 43 20.90 7.20 -19.21
CA ASP A 43 22.35 7.09 -19.29
C ASP A 43 22.71 5.70 -19.86
N SER A 44 23.94 5.51 -20.28
CA SER A 44 24.44 4.31 -20.98
C SER A 44 24.32 2.98 -20.18
N ALA A 45 23.70 3.00 -18.99
CA ALA A 45 23.43 1.86 -18.12
C ALA A 45 21.92 1.55 -17.95
N GLY A 46 21.01 2.33 -18.58
CA GLY A 46 19.56 2.05 -18.52
C GLY A 46 18.88 2.36 -17.17
N THR A 47 19.59 2.95 -16.23
CA THR A 47 19.01 3.31 -14.91
C THR A 47 18.20 4.60 -15.00
N PRO A 48 16.96 4.65 -14.52
CA PRO A 48 16.18 5.90 -14.50
C PRO A 48 16.93 6.99 -13.72
N HIS A 49 17.00 8.21 -14.27
CA HIS A 49 17.54 9.35 -13.56
C HIS A 49 16.72 9.64 -12.30
N GLY A 50 17.34 9.58 -11.13
CA GLY A 50 16.67 9.82 -9.87
C GLY A 50 17.67 10.16 -8.76
N ARG A 51 17.18 10.89 -7.75
CA ARG A 51 17.96 11.24 -6.57
C ARG A 51 18.01 10.06 -5.60
N TYR A 52 19.21 9.55 -5.35
CA TYR A 52 19.44 8.48 -4.38
C TYR A 52 19.13 8.92 -2.94
N LEU A 53 18.30 8.16 -2.26
CA LEU A 53 17.90 8.41 -0.88
C LEU A 53 18.64 7.51 0.14
N GLY A 54 19.30 6.47 -0.34
CA GLY A 54 20.03 5.48 0.46
C GLY A 54 19.34 4.14 0.56
N ARG A 55 19.79 3.30 1.47
CA ARG A 55 19.21 1.97 1.71
C ARG A 55 18.06 2.05 2.68
N PHE A 56 16.95 1.38 2.35
CA PHE A 56 15.71 1.33 3.12
C PHE A 56 15.38 -0.11 3.50
N LYS A 57 14.83 -0.27 4.70
CA LYS A 57 14.15 -1.50 5.10
C LYS A 57 12.88 -1.66 4.27
N VAL A 58 12.57 -2.90 3.88
CA VAL A 58 11.32 -3.23 3.16
C VAL A 58 10.48 -4.14 4.02
N THR A 59 9.18 -3.86 4.06
CA THR A 59 8.14 -4.74 4.57
C THR A 59 6.99 -4.80 3.57
N TYR A 60 5.99 -5.61 3.85
CA TYR A 60 4.89 -5.89 2.93
C TYR A 60 3.57 -5.88 3.67
N TYR A 61 2.54 -5.33 3.02
CA TYR A 61 1.15 -5.41 3.47
C TYR A 61 0.24 -5.79 2.30
N TRP A 62 -0.96 -6.30 2.61
CA TRP A 62 -1.85 -6.87 1.61
C TRP A 62 -3.32 -6.63 1.97
N ALA A 63 -4.21 -6.88 1.00
CA ALA A 63 -5.63 -6.96 1.28
C ALA A 63 -5.94 -8.35 1.87
N VAL A 64 -6.57 -8.35 3.04
CA VAL A 64 -7.01 -9.57 3.71
C VAL A 64 -8.13 -10.22 2.90
N ASP A 65 -8.00 -11.51 2.55
CA ASP A 65 -9.06 -12.25 1.88
C ASP A 65 -9.96 -12.95 2.92
N GLU A 66 -11.25 -12.62 2.92
CA GLU A 66 -12.22 -13.28 3.82
C GLU A 66 -12.24 -14.80 3.62
N ALA A 67 -11.92 -15.30 2.41
CA ALA A 67 -11.94 -16.72 2.10
C ALA A 67 -10.91 -17.53 2.91
N GLU A 68 -9.82 -16.88 3.35
CA GLU A 68 -8.75 -17.51 4.14
C GLU A 68 -9.09 -17.63 5.64
N TYR A 69 -10.28 -17.15 6.06
CA TYR A 69 -10.67 -17.10 7.47
C TYR A 69 -11.86 -18.00 7.78
N PRO A 70 -12.00 -18.43 9.07
CA PRO A 70 -13.14 -19.21 9.50
C PRO A 70 -14.49 -18.54 9.18
N THR A 71 -15.51 -19.36 8.92
CA THR A 71 -16.86 -18.88 8.55
C THR A 71 -17.71 -18.44 9.75
N SER A 72 -17.17 -18.44 10.98
CA SER A 72 -17.87 -17.97 12.17
C SER A 72 -18.28 -16.50 12.01
N ARG A 73 -19.46 -16.13 12.49
CA ARG A 73 -20.05 -14.79 12.34
C ARG A 73 -20.16 -14.08 13.69
N SER A 74 -19.06 -14.03 14.45
CA SER A 74 -19.04 -13.51 15.82
C SER A 74 -18.89 -11.99 15.89
N SER A 75 -18.20 -11.38 14.94
CA SER A 75 -17.78 -9.98 15.02
C SER A 75 -18.41 -9.13 13.92
N PRO A 76 -19.12 -8.03 14.27
CA PRO A 76 -19.73 -7.14 13.28
C PRO A 76 -18.71 -6.18 12.69
N ILE A 77 -18.91 -5.83 11.41
CA ILE A 77 -18.29 -4.68 10.75
C ILE A 77 -19.41 -3.73 10.34
N TYR A 78 -19.25 -2.45 10.65
CA TYR A 78 -20.18 -1.39 10.27
C TYR A 78 -19.57 -0.48 9.21
N LEU A 79 -20.39 0.02 8.31
CA LEU A 79 -20.06 1.03 7.31
C LEU A 79 -19.93 2.42 7.93
N ALA A 80 -19.41 3.37 7.16
CA ALA A 80 -19.23 4.77 7.56
C ALA A 80 -20.55 5.46 7.97
N ASP A 81 -21.65 5.08 7.33
CA ASP A 81 -23.02 5.56 7.63
C ASP A 81 -23.68 4.87 8.84
N GLY A 82 -22.98 3.94 9.48
CA GLY A 82 -23.45 3.17 10.63
C GLY A 82 -24.23 1.90 10.28
N GLN A 83 -24.51 1.61 9.01
CA GLN A 83 -25.16 0.38 8.60
C GLN A 83 -24.28 -0.83 8.85
N LEU A 84 -24.90 -1.96 9.21
CA LEU A 84 -24.19 -3.23 9.38
C LEU A 84 -23.80 -3.77 8.00
N LEU A 85 -22.49 -3.82 7.71
CA LEU A 85 -21.96 -4.48 6.52
C LEU A 85 -22.16 -6.00 6.58
N GLY A 86 -21.91 -6.58 7.74
CA GLY A 86 -22.03 -8.01 7.98
C GLY A 86 -21.36 -8.43 9.28
N ARG A 87 -21.48 -9.75 9.57
CA ARG A 87 -20.78 -10.40 10.68
C ARG A 87 -19.75 -11.36 10.13
N PHE A 88 -18.56 -11.32 10.68
CA PHE A 88 -17.37 -12.07 10.21
C PHE A 88 -16.69 -12.79 11.38
N SER A 89 -15.70 -13.61 11.11
CA SER A 89 -14.90 -14.19 12.19
C SER A 89 -14.08 -13.11 12.90
N ALA A 90 -13.84 -13.29 14.18
CA ALA A 90 -13.01 -12.37 14.97
C ALA A 90 -11.58 -12.28 14.40
N ALA A 91 -11.05 -13.38 13.86
CA ALA A 91 -9.73 -13.42 13.25
C ALA A 91 -9.67 -12.55 11.98
N PHE A 92 -10.68 -12.63 11.09
CA PHE A 92 -10.78 -11.77 9.91
C PHE A 92 -10.87 -10.29 10.30
N VAL A 93 -11.78 -9.95 11.23
CA VAL A 93 -11.95 -8.55 11.67
C VAL A 93 -10.67 -7.98 12.28
N LYS A 94 -9.93 -8.79 13.04
CA LYS A 94 -8.62 -8.41 13.60
C LYS A 94 -7.61 -8.13 12.49
N ALA A 95 -7.47 -9.04 11.51
CA ALA A 95 -6.56 -8.86 10.38
C ALA A 95 -6.94 -7.65 9.52
N PHE A 96 -8.22 -7.49 9.18
CA PHE A 96 -8.72 -6.33 8.43
C PHE A 96 -8.40 -4.99 9.11
N ARG A 97 -8.48 -4.93 10.45
CA ARG A 97 -8.11 -3.71 11.19
C ARG A 97 -6.62 -3.41 11.18
N VAL A 98 -5.79 -4.43 11.00
CA VAL A 98 -4.32 -4.30 10.90
C VAL A 98 -3.93 -3.86 9.50
N GLU A 99 -4.37 -4.58 8.48
CA GLU A 99 -3.98 -4.38 7.07
C GLU A 99 -4.76 -3.22 6.40
N ALA A 100 -5.85 -2.78 7.01
CA ALA A 100 -6.75 -1.70 6.54
C ALA A 100 -7.43 -1.93 5.18
N ALA A 101 -7.21 -3.05 4.53
CA ALA A 101 -7.78 -3.45 3.25
C ALA A 101 -8.26 -4.91 3.31
N ALA A 102 -9.42 -5.21 2.74
CA ALA A 102 -9.89 -6.58 2.63
C ALA A 102 -10.78 -6.80 1.40
N SER A 103 -10.74 -8.02 0.87
CA SER A 103 -11.65 -8.55 -0.13
C SER A 103 -12.65 -9.49 0.55
N LEU A 104 -13.93 -9.33 0.25
CA LEU A 104 -15.00 -10.17 0.79
C LEU A 104 -15.33 -11.30 -0.18
N LYS A 105 -15.91 -12.40 0.35
CA LYS A 105 -16.35 -13.56 -0.44
C LYS A 105 -17.38 -13.22 -1.53
N ASP A 106 -18.13 -12.13 -1.34
CA ASP A 106 -19.10 -11.63 -2.32
C ASP A 106 -18.50 -10.71 -3.40
N GLY A 107 -17.16 -10.57 -3.43
CA GLY A 107 -16.42 -9.79 -4.40
C GLY A 107 -16.26 -8.32 -4.03
N ARG A 108 -16.92 -7.84 -2.98
CA ARG A 108 -16.72 -6.45 -2.53
C ARG A 108 -15.33 -6.25 -1.93
N ARG A 109 -14.77 -5.07 -2.15
CA ARG A 109 -13.56 -4.59 -1.49
C ARG A 109 -13.93 -3.60 -0.41
N ILE A 110 -13.25 -3.66 0.72
CA ILE A 110 -13.47 -2.75 1.84
C ILE A 110 -12.15 -2.16 2.33
N SER A 111 -12.17 -0.87 2.65
CA SER A 111 -11.08 -0.18 3.34
C SER A 111 -11.49 0.21 4.75
N TYR A 112 -10.54 0.14 5.69
CA TYR A 112 -10.77 0.47 7.09
C TYR A 112 -10.57 1.96 7.35
N LEU A 113 -11.62 2.61 7.84
CA LEU A 113 -11.61 4.00 8.29
C LEU A 113 -11.26 4.03 9.78
N LYS A 114 -9.98 4.04 10.10
CA LYS A 114 -9.47 3.85 11.45
C LYS A 114 -10.06 4.82 12.48
N LYS A 115 -10.11 6.12 12.18
CA LYS A 115 -10.64 7.15 13.10
C LYS A 115 -12.11 6.89 13.48
N ALA A 116 -12.89 6.38 12.54
CA ALA A 116 -14.29 6.07 12.72
C ALA A 116 -14.53 4.66 13.28
N ASN A 117 -13.53 3.77 13.24
CA ASN A 117 -13.69 2.33 13.48
C ASN A 117 -14.80 1.73 12.59
N ARG A 118 -14.77 2.05 11.30
CA ARG A 118 -15.77 1.68 10.30
C ARG A 118 -15.11 1.16 9.04
N ALA A 119 -15.89 0.52 8.18
CA ALA A 119 -15.48 0.15 6.82
C ALA A 119 -16.11 1.08 5.79
N LYS A 120 -15.48 1.16 4.64
CA LYS A 120 -16.03 1.75 3.42
C LYS A 120 -15.90 0.73 2.30
N VAL A 121 -17.00 0.45 1.58
CA VAL A 121 -16.95 -0.30 0.32
C VAL A 121 -16.29 0.58 -0.74
N VAL A 122 -15.36 0.01 -1.48
CA VAL A 122 -14.53 0.75 -2.44
C VAL A 122 -14.28 -0.10 -3.70
N ASP A 123 -14.09 0.57 -4.83
CA ASP A 123 -13.64 -0.10 -6.07
C ASP A 123 -12.12 -0.34 -6.05
N LYS A 124 -11.38 0.60 -5.45
CA LYS A 124 -9.93 0.51 -5.21
C LYS A 124 -9.64 0.79 -3.75
N PHE A 125 -8.70 0.07 -3.16
CA PHE A 125 -8.29 0.30 -1.77
C PHE A 125 -7.76 1.71 -1.58
N LEU A 126 -8.08 2.30 -0.42
CA LEU A 126 -7.70 3.66 -0.10
C LEU A 126 -6.27 3.70 0.44
N GLY A 127 -5.47 4.62 -0.10
CA GLY A 127 -4.21 5.06 0.46
C GLY A 127 -4.39 6.35 1.28
N CYS A 128 -3.30 7.07 1.50
CA CYS A 128 -3.30 8.34 2.22
C CYS A 128 -3.36 9.53 1.26
N GLY A 129 -3.85 10.69 1.73
CA GLY A 129 -3.84 11.93 0.95
C GLY A 129 -4.76 11.95 -0.27
N GLY A 130 -5.74 11.06 -0.36
CA GLY A 130 -6.65 10.95 -1.51
C GLY A 130 -6.18 9.98 -2.59
N TYR A 131 -5.03 9.35 -2.42
CA TYR A 131 -4.55 8.31 -3.32
C TYR A 131 -5.31 7.00 -3.11
N THR A 132 -5.31 6.16 -4.14
CA THR A 132 -5.76 4.77 -4.07
C THR A 132 -4.57 3.83 -4.24
N LEU A 133 -4.67 2.64 -3.63
CA LEU A 133 -3.61 1.65 -3.73
C LEU A 133 -3.70 0.89 -5.05
N THR A 134 -2.55 0.74 -5.68
CA THR A 134 -2.35 -0.16 -6.83
C THR A 134 -1.47 -1.31 -6.37
N GLU A 135 -1.96 -2.53 -6.54
CA GLU A 135 -1.22 -3.75 -6.18
C GLU A 135 0.14 -3.77 -6.87
N LEU A 136 1.18 -4.20 -6.14
CA LEU A 136 2.56 -4.33 -6.60
C LEU A 136 3.23 -3.01 -7.01
N LYS A 137 2.56 -1.87 -6.85
CA LYS A 137 3.05 -0.55 -7.28
C LYS A 137 2.97 0.51 -6.19
N SER A 138 2.01 0.44 -5.28
CA SER A 138 1.90 1.42 -4.20
C SER A 138 2.80 1.04 -3.03
N ILE A 139 3.42 2.04 -2.43
CA ILE A 139 4.21 1.90 -1.21
C ILE A 139 3.74 2.89 -0.14
N ALA A 140 3.78 2.44 1.12
CA ALA A 140 3.70 3.33 2.26
C ALA A 140 5.11 3.80 2.64
N VAL A 141 5.22 5.07 2.99
CA VAL A 141 6.49 5.77 3.22
C VAL A 141 6.43 6.67 4.46
N ASP A 142 7.58 7.14 4.90
CA ASP A 142 7.68 8.31 5.79
C ASP A 142 7.63 9.59 4.91
N PRO A 143 6.56 10.39 4.97
CA PRO A 143 6.38 11.53 4.08
C PRO A 143 7.39 12.68 4.33
N ARG A 144 8.18 12.59 5.40
CA ARG A 144 9.29 13.51 5.65
C ARG A 144 10.51 13.22 4.78
N LEU A 145 10.65 11.99 4.28
CA LEU A 145 11.75 11.55 3.40
C LEU A 145 11.29 11.38 1.97
N ILE A 146 10.10 10.83 1.75
CA ILE A 146 9.50 10.59 0.44
C ILE A 146 8.11 11.22 0.46
N PRO A 147 7.89 12.39 -0.18
CA PRO A 147 6.59 13.02 -0.26
C PRO A 147 5.53 12.09 -0.88
N LEU A 148 4.28 12.18 -0.41
CA LEU A 148 3.17 11.47 -1.04
C LEU A 148 3.02 11.89 -2.51
N GLY A 149 2.75 10.92 -3.39
CA GLY A 149 2.66 11.12 -4.82
C GLY A 149 4.00 10.99 -5.56
N SER A 150 5.13 10.90 -4.84
CA SER A 150 6.44 10.68 -5.47
C SER A 150 6.49 9.38 -6.24
N VAL A 151 7.20 9.41 -7.36
CA VAL A 151 7.61 8.20 -8.10
C VAL A 151 8.94 7.73 -7.55
N VAL A 152 9.01 6.45 -7.20
CA VAL A 152 10.17 5.84 -6.55
C VAL A 152 10.69 4.69 -7.40
N TYR A 153 12.01 4.63 -7.59
CA TYR A 153 12.67 3.52 -8.25
C TYR A 153 13.48 2.69 -7.26
N ILE A 154 13.30 1.37 -7.34
CA ILE A 154 13.97 0.37 -6.51
C ILE A 154 14.61 -0.65 -7.46
N PRO A 155 15.93 -0.58 -7.71
CA PRO A 155 16.63 -1.46 -8.67
C PRO A 155 16.41 -2.95 -8.38
N GLN A 156 16.38 -3.35 -7.11
CA GLN A 156 16.19 -4.74 -6.70
C GLN A 156 14.83 -5.31 -7.13
N ALA A 157 13.84 -4.44 -7.39
CA ALA A 157 12.52 -4.84 -7.87
C ALA A 157 12.38 -4.85 -9.39
N GLU A 158 13.41 -4.49 -10.15
CA GLU A 158 13.34 -4.38 -11.61
C GLU A 158 12.95 -5.70 -12.27
N ASN A 159 13.55 -6.78 -11.81
CA ASN A 159 13.34 -8.13 -12.35
C ASN A 159 12.32 -8.95 -11.53
N VAL A 160 11.66 -8.35 -10.54
CA VAL A 160 10.58 -9.04 -9.83
C VAL A 160 9.41 -9.22 -10.79
N SER A 161 8.92 -10.46 -10.88
CA SER A 161 7.77 -10.80 -11.71
C SER A 161 6.69 -11.47 -10.85
N VAL A 162 5.44 -11.06 -11.05
CA VAL A 162 4.27 -11.67 -10.43
C VAL A 162 3.27 -12.01 -11.53
N ASP A 163 2.80 -13.26 -11.56
CA ASP A 163 1.90 -13.79 -12.58
C ASP A 163 2.42 -13.53 -14.03
N GLY A 164 3.75 -13.60 -14.24
CA GLY A 164 4.42 -13.37 -15.52
C GLY A 164 4.61 -11.90 -15.91
N GLN A 165 4.15 -10.95 -15.08
CA GLN A 165 4.33 -9.52 -15.31
C GLN A 165 5.52 -8.97 -14.54
N ALA A 166 6.53 -8.44 -15.24
CA ALA A 166 7.66 -7.77 -14.62
C ALA A 166 7.25 -6.41 -14.02
N LEU A 167 7.78 -6.09 -12.84
CA LEU A 167 7.44 -4.86 -12.13
C LEU A 167 8.24 -3.64 -12.59
N GLY A 168 9.46 -3.83 -13.15
CA GLY A 168 10.30 -2.76 -13.67
C GLY A 168 10.80 -1.77 -12.62
N GLY A 169 10.77 -2.13 -11.34
CA GLY A 169 11.35 -1.35 -10.24
C GLY A 169 10.65 -0.05 -9.86
N VAL A 170 9.58 0.37 -10.57
CA VAL A 170 8.90 1.65 -10.33
C VAL A 170 7.71 1.49 -9.38
N PHE A 171 7.65 2.35 -8.35
CA PHE A 171 6.63 2.40 -7.32
C PHE A 171 6.12 3.82 -7.10
N TYR A 172 4.98 3.94 -6.41
CA TYR A 172 4.32 5.21 -6.11
C TYR A 172 4.08 5.36 -4.61
N ALA A 173 4.47 6.46 -4.02
CA ALA A 173 4.26 6.79 -2.61
C ALA A 173 2.81 7.19 -2.37
N HIS A 174 1.91 6.22 -2.27
CA HIS A 174 0.46 6.43 -2.15
C HIS A 174 -0.07 6.25 -0.73
N ASP A 175 0.77 5.85 0.21
CA ASP A 175 0.31 5.58 1.58
C ASP A 175 1.33 5.99 2.64
N VAL A 176 0.89 6.00 3.90
CA VAL A 176 1.72 6.20 5.08
C VAL A 176 1.32 5.21 6.17
N GLY A 177 2.31 4.66 6.85
CA GLY A 177 2.10 3.79 8.01
C GLY A 177 2.59 4.44 9.30
N SER A 178 1.92 4.16 10.44
CA SER A 178 2.41 4.67 11.73
C SER A 178 3.75 4.05 12.13
N ALA A 179 3.99 2.80 11.72
CA ALA A 179 5.24 2.09 11.91
C ALA A 179 6.26 2.32 10.79
N ILE A 180 5.87 2.98 9.68
CA ILE A 180 6.73 3.26 8.55
C ILE A 180 7.39 4.62 8.77
N LYS A 181 8.56 4.60 9.38
CA LYS A 181 9.32 5.79 9.78
C LYS A 181 10.76 5.70 9.32
N GLY A 182 11.33 6.87 8.96
CA GLY A 182 12.70 6.94 8.47
C GLY A 182 12.89 6.16 7.18
N LYS A 183 14.03 5.52 7.02
CA LYS A 183 14.36 4.70 5.84
C LYS A 183 13.67 3.33 5.88
N HIS A 184 12.34 3.35 5.80
CA HIS A 184 11.48 2.19 5.80
C HIS A 184 10.36 2.40 4.79
N ILE A 185 10.16 1.44 3.91
CA ILE A 185 9.04 1.36 2.96
C ILE A 185 8.24 0.09 3.19
N ASP A 186 6.94 0.14 2.90
CA ASP A 186 6.03 -0.99 3.03
C ASP A 186 5.29 -1.17 1.69
N VAL A 187 5.51 -2.29 0.99
CA VAL A 187 4.98 -2.50 -0.35
C VAL A 187 3.59 -3.11 -0.27
N PHE A 188 2.60 -2.50 -0.94
CA PHE A 188 1.27 -3.09 -1.09
C PHE A 188 1.31 -4.19 -2.15
N VAL A 189 1.38 -5.44 -1.70
CA VAL A 189 1.49 -6.59 -2.60
C VAL A 189 0.14 -7.13 -3.09
N GLY A 190 -0.97 -6.54 -2.65
CA GLY A 190 -2.33 -6.97 -3.01
C GLY A 190 -2.71 -8.27 -2.31
N ARG A 191 -2.14 -9.39 -2.73
CA ARG A 191 -2.31 -10.71 -2.10
C ARG A 191 -1.05 -11.12 -1.34
N LYS A 192 -1.21 -11.75 -0.18
CA LYS A 192 -0.11 -12.13 0.71
C LYS A 192 0.96 -12.99 0.02
N GLN A 193 0.56 -13.94 -0.83
CA GLN A 193 1.47 -14.83 -1.56
C GLN A 193 2.38 -14.07 -2.54
N ASN A 194 2.00 -12.88 -3.01
CA ASN A 194 2.83 -12.08 -3.90
C ASN A 194 4.11 -11.58 -3.21
N MET A 195 4.16 -11.59 -1.88
CA MET A 195 5.36 -11.25 -1.09
C MET A 195 6.53 -12.18 -1.45
N ASP A 196 6.27 -13.44 -1.78
CA ASP A 196 7.31 -14.43 -2.06
C ASP A 196 8.16 -14.06 -3.29
N ALA A 197 7.57 -13.42 -4.30
CA ALA A 197 8.31 -12.93 -5.46
C ALA A 197 9.35 -11.87 -5.10
N PHE A 198 9.01 -10.95 -4.20
CA PHE A 198 9.94 -9.92 -3.72
C PHE A 198 11.03 -10.50 -2.82
N THR A 199 10.66 -11.36 -1.88
CA THR A 199 11.63 -11.97 -0.95
C THR A 199 12.61 -12.87 -1.68
N SER A 200 12.17 -13.59 -2.72
CA SER A 200 13.02 -14.42 -3.59
C SER A 200 14.00 -13.58 -4.41
N ALA A 201 13.64 -12.34 -4.74
CA ALA A 201 14.52 -11.37 -5.40
C ALA A 201 15.47 -10.63 -4.42
N GLY A 202 15.58 -11.10 -3.18
CA GLY A 202 16.48 -10.51 -2.18
C GLY A 202 15.94 -9.25 -1.49
N MET A 203 14.68 -8.91 -1.70
CA MET A 203 14.04 -7.76 -1.05
C MET A 203 13.47 -8.10 0.34
N GLY A 204 14.16 -8.93 1.12
CA GLY A 204 13.79 -9.26 2.49
C GLY A 204 14.05 -8.08 3.44
N SER A 205 13.35 -8.08 4.58
CA SER A 205 13.47 -7.02 5.60
C SER A 205 14.89 -6.88 6.20
N ALA A 206 15.71 -7.92 6.10
CA ALA A 206 17.09 -7.92 6.58
C ALA A 206 18.10 -7.38 5.56
N SER A 207 17.76 -7.44 4.24
CA SER A 207 18.70 -7.09 3.17
C SER A 207 18.74 -5.59 2.88
N GLY A 208 17.64 -4.90 3.04
CA GLY A 208 17.45 -3.53 2.61
C GLY A 208 17.49 -3.38 1.08
N VAL A 209 16.96 -2.28 0.56
CA VAL A 209 16.95 -1.95 -0.86
C VAL A 209 17.43 -0.52 -1.09
N ASP A 210 18.00 -0.28 -2.27
CA ASP A 210 18.37 1.07 -2.69
C ASP A 210 17.14 1.80 -3.21
N VAL A 211 16.94 3.04 -2.78
CA VAL A 211 15.74 3.82 -3.10
C VAL A 211 16.15 5.13 -3.78
N TYR A 212 15.55 5.38 -4.92
CA TYR A 212 15.70 6.61 -5.70
C TYR A 212 14.33 7.28 -5.84
N ILE A 213 14.28 8.60 -5.75
CA ILE A 213 13.09 9.38 -6.12
C ILE A 213 13.31 9.88 -7.54
N LEU A 214 12.37 9.61 -8.43
CA LEU A 214 12.41 10.08 -9.81
C LEU A 214 11.85 11.50 -9.88
N GLU A 215 12.52 12.36 -10.62
CA GLU A 215 12.16 13.78 -10.83
C GLU A 215 11.39 13.96 -12.14
#